data_f304fb728f4374113e94d49d35f564db
#
_entry.id   f304fb728f4374113e94d49d35f564db
#
_cell.length_a   1.000
_cell.length_b   1.000
_cell.length_c   1.000
_cell.angle_alpha   90.00
_cell.angle_beta   90.00
_cell.angle_gamma   90.00
#
_symmetry.space_group_name_H-M   'P 1'
#
loop_
_entity.id
_entity.type
_entity.pdbx_description
1 polymer ?
#
loop_
_entity_poly.entity_id
_entity_poly.type
_entity_poly.pdbx_seq_one_letter_code
_entity_poly.pdbx_strand_id
1 'polypeptide(L)'
;MAFGFPAHHQEDFQIPANLPPAIIWQALQYMGWSGAGTPDGAQFRVSTGFSWWSWGENVTVFRVAADRISVRSECAMPTQMFDWGRNEANVRKFFATLAAIAQGQPPPRW
;
A
#
# COMPACT_ATOMS: atom_id res chain seq x y z
N MET A 1 -4.77 15.57 -2.73
CA MET A 1 -6.05 14.89 -2.48
C MET A 1 -6.45 14.13 -3.72
N ALA A 2 -6.70 12.84 -3.60
CA ALA A 2 -7.16 12.04 -4.71
C ALA A 2 -8.66 12.29 -4.98
N PHE A 3 -9.01 12.29 -6.24
CA PHE A 3 -10.37 12.48 -6.70
C PHE A 3 -10.70 11.38 -7.71
N GLY A 4 -11.87 10.82 -7.60
CA GLY A 4 -12.33 9.77 -8.49
C GLY A 4 -13.55 9.08 -7.91
N PHE A 5 -13.94 7.95 -8.53
CA PHE A 5 -15.14 7.23 -8.12
C PHE A 5 -14.86 5.72 -8.14
N PRO A 6 -14.41 5.12 -7.05
CA PRO A 6 -14.04 5.72 -5.77
C PRO A 6 -12.75 6.54 -5.85
N ALA A 7 -12.53 7.41 -4.85
CA ALA A 7 -11.27 8.15 -4.77
C ALA A 7 -10.12 7.15 -4.62
N HIS A 8 -9.02 7.40 -5.35
CA HIS A 8 -7.89 6.48 -5.38
C HIS A 8 -6.59 7.21 -5.72
N HIS A 9 -5.48 6.55 -5.42
CA HIS A 9 -4.14 7.00 -5.79
C HIS A 9 -3.30 5.76 -6.10
N GLN A 10 -2.54 5.81 -7.20
CA GLN A 10 -1.66 4.72 -7.61
C GLN A 10 -0.32 5.28 -8.06
N GLU A 11 0.77 4.64 -7.62
CA GLU A 11 2.12 4.96 -8.06
C GLU A 11 2.91 3.69 -8.27
N ASP A 12 3.85 3.75 -9.21
CA ASP A 12 4.83 2.70 -9.43
C ASP A 12 6.13 3.06 -8.74
N PHE A 13 6.79 2.06 -8.15
CA PHE A 13 8.05 2.25 -7.44
C PHE A 13 9.06 1.22 -7.90
N GLN A 14 10.32 1.64 -8.00
CA GLN A 14 11.41 0.73 -8.26
C GLN A 14 11.88 0.09 -6.96
N ILE A 15 12.14 -1.22 -7.02
CA ILE A 15 12.60 -2.02 -5.88
C ILE A 15 13.79 -2.87 -6.33
N PRO A 16 14.59 -3.42 -5.38
CA PRO A 16 15.59 -4.40 -5.74
C PRO A 16 15.00 -5.61 -6.43
N ALA A 17 15.62 -6.07 -7.52
CA ALA A 17 15.08 -7.17 -8.32
C ALA A 17 14.98 -8.49 -7.55
N ASN A 18 15.80 -8.65 -6.50
CA ASN A 18 15.83 -9.84 -5.67
C ASN A 18 15.07 -9.67 -4.34
N LEU A 19 14.24 -8.63 -4.22
CA LEU A 19 13.53 -8.37 -2.98
C LEU A 19 12.55 -9.52 -2.69
N PRO A 20 12.68 -10.22 -1.52
CA PRO A 20 11.76 -11.28 -1.18
C PRO A 20 10.34 -10.76 -0.97
N PRO A 21 9.30 -11.49 -1.41
CA PRO A 21 7.92 -11.12 -1.12
C PRO A 21 7.62 -10.94 0.37
N ALA A 22 8.31 -11.70 1.23
CA ALA A 22 8.16 -11.57 2.68
C ALA A 22 8.47 -10.16 3.19
N ILE A 23 9.38 -9.43 2.56
CA ILE A 23 9.72 -8.06 2.94
C ILE A 23 8.55 -7.12 2.62
N ILE A 24 7.88 -7.32 1.49
CA ILE A 24 6.68 -6.55 1.13
C ILE A 24 5.60 -6.80 2.18
N TRP A 25 5.39 -8.05 2.54
CA TRP A 25 4.40 -8.41 3.56
C TRP A 25 4.74 -7.80 4.92
N GLN A 26 6.01 -7.84 5.32
CA GLN A 26 6.47 -7.23 6.57
C GLN A 26 6.18 -5.73 6.61
N ALA A 27 6.40 -5.03 5.50
CA ALA A 27 6.08 -3.60 5.42
C ALA A 27 4.58 -3.33 5.56
N LEU A 28 3.73 -4.15 4.93
CA LEU A 28 2.29 -4.04 5.07
C LEU A 28 1.84 -4.28 6.51
N GLN A 29 2.41 -5.28 7.17
CA GLN A 29 2.10 -5.57 8.57
C GLN A 29 2.56 -4.46 9.50
N TYR A 30 3.71 -3.86 9.22
CA TYR A 30 4.20 -2.72 10.00
C TYR A 30 3.23 -1.55 9.96
N MET A 31 2.54 -1.34 8.83
CA MET A 31 1.51 -0.33 8.72
C MET A 31 0.25 -0.64 9.53
N GLY A 32 0.13 -1.85 10.05
CA GLY A 32 -1.04 -2.28 10.80
C GLY A 32 -2.24 -2.65 9.92
N TRP A 33 -2.02 -2.86 8.64
CA TRP A 33 -3.08 -3.21 7.70
C TRP A 33 -3.31 -4.71 7.65
N SER A 34 -4.57 -5.11 7.41
CA SER A 34 -4.99 -6.51 7.44
C SER A 34 -5.37 -7.00 6.05
N GLY A 35 -4.95 -8.19 5.70
CA GLY A 35 -5.27 -8.79 4.42
C GLY A 35 -4.42 -10.00 4.12
N ALA A 36 -4.21 -10.26 2.83
CA ALA A 36 -3.47 -11.44 2.39
C ALA A 36 -2.75 -11.16 1.08
N GLY A 37 -1.75 -11.99 0.79
CA GLY A 37 -1.07 -12.04 -0.49
C GLY A 37 -1.37 -13.31 -1.26
N THR A 38 -1.07 -13.30 -2.56
CA THR A 38 -1.13 -14.51 -3.37
C THR A 38 0.06 -15.43 -3.03
N PRO A 39 -0.07 -16.76 -3.23
CA PRO A 39 1.00 -17.70 -2.88
C PRO A 39 2.32 -17.45 -3.61
N ASP A 40 2.27 -16.88 -4.81
CA ASP A 40 3.46 -16.53 -5.58
C ASP A 40 4.08 -15.18 -5.21
N GLY A 41 3.45 -14.44 -4.28
CA GLY A 41 3.95 -13.13 -3.87
C GLY A 41 3.79 -12.03 -4.91
N ALA A 42 3.01 -12.24 -5.95
CA ALA A 42 2.84 -11.27 -7.03
C ALA A 42 1.84 -10.16 -6.68
N GLN A 43 0.95 -10.41 -5.72
CA GLN A 43 -0.08 -9.46 -5.34
C GLN A 43 -0.37 -9.56 -3.85
N PHE A 44 -0.53 -8.40 -3.22
CA PHE A 44 -1.00 -8.29 -1.84
C PHE A 44 -2.19 -7.35 -1.81
N ARG A 45 -3.21 -7.72 -1.06
CA ARG A 45 -4.39 -6.88 -0.88
C ARG A 45 -4.71 -6.77 0.60
N VAL A 46 -4.75 -5.53 1.10
CA VAL A 46 -4.96 -5.25 2.52
C VAL A 46 -5.96 -4.11 2.68
N SER A 47 -6.52 -4.00 3.88
CA SER A 47 -7.44 -2.93 4.27
C SER A 47 -6.82 -2.12 5.39
N THR A 48 -6.96 -0.79 5.31
CA THR A 48 -6.50 0.11 6.36
C THR A 48 -7.46 0.18 7.55
N GLY A 49 -8.65 -0.38 7.41
CA GLY A 49 -9.63 -0.42 8.47
C GLY A 49 -10.56 0.79 8.48
N PHE A 50 -11.63 0.65 9.27
CA PHE A 50 -12.70 1.64 9.41
C PHE A 50 -12.26 2.79 10.32
N SER A 51 -12.69 4.00 9.99
CA SER A 51 -12.56 5.17 10.87
C SER A 51 -13.85 5.98 10.85
N TRP A 52 -13.97 6.95 11.76
CA TRP A 52 -15.14 7.85 11.81
C TRP A 52 -15.30 8.67 10.53
N TRP A 53 -14.21 8.89 9.80
CA TRP A 53 -14.19 9.76 8.63
C TRP A 53 -14.32 9.00 7.32
N SER A 54 -14.16 7.66 7.39
CA SER A 54 -14.05 6.85 6.19
C SER A 54 -14.31 5.39 6.54
N TRP A 55 -14.80 4.63 5.56
CA TRP A 55 -14.92 3.18 5.65
C TRP A 55 -13.56 2.48 5.51
N GLY A 56 -12.49 3.26 5.51
CA GLY A 56 -11.16 2.77 5.28
C GLY A 56 -10.80 2.78 3.80
N GLU A 57 -9.61 2.27 3.52
CA GLU A 57 -9.11 2.15 2.16
C GLU A 57 -8.65 0.71 1.90
N ASN A 58 -8.72 0.29 0.65
CA ASN A 58 -8.11 -0.95 0.18
C ASN A 58 -6.79 -0.60 -0.50
N VAL A 59 -5.71 -1.22 -0.05
CA VAL A 59 -4.39 -1.06 -0.64
C VAL A 59 -4.01 -2.34 -1.34
N THR A 60 -3.65 -2.24 -2.61
CA THR A 60 -3.20 -3.38 -3.40
C THR A 60 -1.79 -3.12 -3.88
N VAL A 61 -0.90 -4.08 -3.67
CA VAL A 61 0.48 -4.05 -4.14
C VAL A 61 0.62 -5.12 -5.22
N PHE A 62 0.99 -4.70 -6.42
CA PHE A 62 1.24 -5.60 -7.55
C PHE A 62 2.73 -5.61 -7.86
N ARG A 63 3.33 -6.79 -7.96
CA ARG A 63 4.69 -6.89 -8.49
C ARG A 63 4.60 -7.00 -10.01
N VAL A 64 4.77 -5.85 -10.68
CA VAL A 64 4.59 -5.77 -12.14
C VAL A 64 5.83 -6.19 -12.91
N ALA A 65 6.99 -6.21 -12.23
CA ALA A 65 8.25 -6.71 -12.74
C ALA A 65 9.12 -7.13 -11.56
N ALA A 66 10.22 -7.82 -11.81
CA ALA A 66 11.13 -8.24 -10.74
C ALA A 66 11.60 -7.05 -9.90
N ASP A 67 11.81 -5.89 -10.53
CA ASP A 67 12.35 -4.67 -9.91
C ASP A 67 11.33 -3.55 -9.79
N ARG A 68 10.04 -3.83 -9.93
CA ARG A 68 9.01 -2.79 -9.87
C ARG A 68 7.73 -3.29 -9.24
N ILE A 69 7.15 -2.45 -8.39
CA ILE A 69 5.82 -2.67 -7.82
C ILE A 69 4.91 -1.49 -8.19
N SER A 70 3.61 -1.78 -8.31
CA SER A 70 2.58 -0.77 -8.41
C SER A 70 1.75 -0.84 -7.14
N VAL A 71 1.54 0.29 -6.49
CA VAL A 71 0.80 0.39 -5.23
C VAL A 71 -0.41 1.27 -5.47
N ARG A 72 -1.60 0.71 -5.23
CA ARG A 72 -2.86 1.42 -5.38
C ARG A 72 -3.60 1.43 -4.05
N SER A 73 -4.03 2.61 -3.62
CA SER A 73 -4.93 2.79 -2.49
C SER A 73 -6.22 3.42 -2.99
N GLU A 74 -7.35 2.83 -2.61
CA GLU A 74 -8.66 3.34 -3.00
C GLU A 74 -9.62 3.26 -1.81
N CYS A 75 -10.59 4.17 -1.79
CA CYS A 75 -11.60 4.17 -0.76
C CYS A 75 -12.42 2.89 -0.81
N ALA A 76 -12.67 2.28 0.36
CA ALA A 76 -13.43 1.03 0.45
C ALA A 76 -14.90 1.23 0.09
N MET A 77 -15.47 2.42 0.36
CA MET A 77 -16.82 2.76 -0.05
C MET A 77 -16.82 3.22 -1.50
N PRO A 78 -17.52 2.51 -2.42
CA PRO A 78 -17.45 2.81 -3.86
C PRO A 78 -17.95 4.21 -4.24
N THR A 79 -18.78 4.83 -3.41
CA THR A 79 -19.35 6.17 -3.68
C THR A 79 -18.53 7.30 -3.10
N GLN A 80 -17.46 7.01 -2.37
CA GLN A 80 -16.62 8.04 -1.77
C GLN A 80 -15.74 8.68 -2.85
N MET A 81 -15.90 9.97 -3.08
CA MET A 81 -15.20 10.71 -4.13
C MET A 81 -13.97 11.44 -3.65
N PHE A 82 -13.88 11.74 -2.35
CA PHE A 82 -12.75 12.49 -1.77
C PHE A 82 -12.15 11.66 -0.64
N ASP A 83 -10.83 11.68 -0.54
CA ASP A 83 -10.08 10.95 0.47
C ASP A 83 -9.25 11.87 1.39
N TRP A 84 -9.29 13.17 1.16
CA TRP A 84 -8.53 14.16 1.93
C TRP A 84 -7.02 13.87 1.93
N GLY A 85 -6.50 13.29 0.84
CA GLY A 85 -5.10 12.93 0.70
C GLY A 85 -4.71 11.59 1.33
N ARG A 86 -5.66 10.82 1.84
CA ARG A 86 -5.37 9.57 2.55
C ARG A 86 -4.81 8.49 1.63
N ASN A 87 -5.36 8.36 0.41
CA ASN A 87 -4.87 7.34 -0.53
C ASN A 87 -3.42 7.62 -0.93
N GLU A 88 -3.09 8.87 -1.24
CA GLU A 88 -1.70 9.25 -1.54
C GLU A 88 -0.79 9.00 -0.33
N ALA A 89 -1.23 9.40 0.87
CA ALA A 89 -0.46 9.19 2.09
C ALA A 89 -0.21 7.70 2.34
N ASN A 90 -1.22 6.84 2.15
CA ASN A 90 -1.08 5.39 2.31
C ASN A 90 0.00 4.84 1.39
N VAL A 91 -0.04 5.20 0.12
CA VAL A 91 0.92 4.73 -0.88
C VAL A 91 2.34 5.16 -0.53
N ARG A 92 2.52 6.43 -0.18
CA ARG A 92 3.85 6.98 0.10
C ARG A 92 4.43 6.49 1.42
N LYS A 93 3.62 6.38 2.46
CA LYS A 93 4.04 5.84 3.75
C LYS A 93 4.43 4.37 3.63
N PHE A 94 3.65 3.59 2.89
CA PHE A 94 3.99 2.20 2.66
C PHE A 94 5.34 2.07 1.97
N PHE A 95 5.57 2.83 0.90
CA PHE A 95 6.84 2.73 0.19
C PHE A 95 8.02 3.17 1.04
N ALA A 96 7.88 4.24 1.83
CA ALA A 96 8.93 4.67 2.75
C ALA A 96 9.26 3.58 3.77
N THR A 97 8.24 2.90 4.29
CA THR A 97 8.41 1.75 5.20
C THR A 97 9.13 0.60 4.51
N LEU A 98 8.69 0.25 3.31
CA LEU A 98 9.31 -0.82 2.53
C LEU A 98 10.77 -0.52 2.22
N ALA A 99 11.07 0.70 1.79
CA ALA A 99 12.43 1.11 1.47
C ALA A 99 13.35 1.02 2.69
N ALA A 100 12.87 1.45 3.86
CA ALA A 100 13.64 1.38 5.09
C ALA A 100 13.94 -0.08 5.47
N ILE A 101 12.93 -0.95 5.45
CA ILE A 101 13.09 -2.36 5.79
C ILE A 101 14.04 -3.05 4.80
N ALA A 102 13.89 -2.78 3.50
CA ALA A 102 14.73 -3.37 2.47
C ALA A 102 16.20 -2.96 2.62
N GLN A 103 16.46 -1.79 3.19
CA GLN A 103 17.82 -1.29 3.44
C GLN A 103 18.36 -1.65 4.83
N GLY A 104 17.60 -2.41 5.62
CA GLY A 104 17.98 -2.77 6.98
C GLY A 104 17.91 -1.62 7.97
N GLN A 105 17.15 -0.57 7.65
CA GLN A 105 16.98 0.60 8.51
C GLN A 105 15.68 0.52 9.29
N PRO A 106 15.60 1.18 10.48
CA PRO A 106 14.34 1.25 11.21
C PRO A 106 13.27 1.97 10.39
N PRO A 107 12.05 1.40 10.27
CA PRO A 107 10.97 2.09 9.57
C PRO A 107 10.54 3.35 10.30
N PRO A 108 10.00 4.34 9.59
CA PRO A 108 9.44 5.54 10.21
C PRO A 108 8.28 5.20 11.14
N ARG A 109 8.06 6.05 12.13
CA ARG A 109 6.86 5.95 12.97
C ARG A 109 5.75 6.79 12.33
N TRP A 110 4.63 6.15 12.11
CA TRP A 110 3.45 6.79 11.50
C TRP A 110 2.35 7.09 12.51
#